data_fe7dc3dc6a010aa1610e9ae6e3160a43
#
_entry.id   fe7dc3dc6a010aa1610e9ae6e3160a43
#
_cell.length_a   1.000
_cell.length_b   1.000
_cell.length_c   1.000
_cell.angle_alpha   90.00
_cell.angle_beta   90.00
_cell.angle_gamma   90.00
#
_symmetry.space_group_name_H-M   'P 1'
#
loop_
_entity.id
_entity.type
_entity.pdbx_description
1 polymer ?
#
loop_
_entity_poly.entity_id
_entity_poly.type
_entity_poly.pdbx_seq_one_letter_code
_entity_poly.pdbx_strand_id
1 'polypeptide(L)'
;MLSIIIPTKNESKLILKTLLPLQKLRKNKTCEIILVDGNSSDSNIKIAKPYVDKILISQSDRSIQQNIGASVCKNNLLLFLHADTKINLKDVENIILQNKKITWGFFKIKFDNNKKRYRFLEFFINLRSILFKYGTGDQCLFMSKEFN
;
A
#
# COMPACT_ATOMS: atom_id res chain seq x y z
N MET A 1 1.70 6.94 -13.94
CA MET A 1 2.68 6.28 -13.03
C MET A 1 2.16 6.40 -11.62
N LEU A 2 2.52 5.43 -10.75
CA LEU A 2 2.02 5.26 -9.38
C LEU A 2 3.17 5.35 -8.38
N SER A 3 2.98 6.02 -7.24
CA SER A 3 3.88 5.93 -6.08
C SER A 3 3.25 5.03 -5.03
N ILE A 4 3.91 3.92 -4.70
CA ILE A 4 3.49 2.97 -3.68
C ILE A 4 4.25 3.29 -2.39
N ILE A 5 3.53 3.67 -1.36
CA ILE A 5 4.07 4.05 -0.06
C ILE A 5 3.80 2.92 0.92
N ILE A 6 4.85 2.37 1.51
CA ILE A 6 4.79 1.22 2.42
C ILE A 6 5.31 1.62 3.79
N PRO A 7 4.41 2.00 4.73
CA PRO A 7 4.79 2.16 6.12
C PRO A 7 5.11 0.79 6.72
N THR A 8 6.20 0.68 7.46
CA THR A 8 6.66 -0.59 8.03
C THR A 8 7.33 -0.41 9.38
N LYS A 9 7.20 -1.43 10.24
CA LYS A 9 7.96 -1.55 11.49
C LYS A 9 8.08 -3.00 11.90
N ASN A 10 9.32 -3.51 11.97
CA ASN A 10 9.64 -4.89 12.38
C ASN A 10 8.90 -5.96 11.55
N GLU A 11 8.88 -5.78 10.22
CA GLU A 11 8.17 -6.64 9.26
C GLU A 11 9.13 -7.52 8.44
N SER A 12 10.34 -7.79 8.93
CA SER A 12 11.37 -8.55 8.20
C SER A 12 10.90 -9.90 7.69
N LYS A 13 9.94 -10.55 8.35
CA LYS A 13 9.37 -11.85 7.98
C LYS A 13 8.35 -11.77 6.84
N LEU A 14 7.71 -10.63 6.65
CA LEU A 14 6.57 -10.47 5.74
C LEU A 14 6.87 -9.55 4.56
N ILE A 15 7.75 -8.59 4.72
CA ILE A 15 8.00 -7.51 3.76
C ILE A 15 8.31 -8.02 2.34
N LEU A 16 9.05 -9.13 2.19
CA LEU A 16 9.35 -9.71 0.88
C LEU A 16 8.10 -10.23 0.17
N LYS A 17 7.12 -10.77 0.92
CA LYS A 17 5.86 -11.27 0.33
C LYS A 17 5.08 -10.14 -0.35
N THR A 18 5.21 -8.94 0.18
CA THR A 18 4.59 -7.72 -0.36
C THR A 18 5.41 -7.12 -1.50
N LEU A 19 6.75 -7.05 -1.36
CA LEU A 19 7.62 -6.39 -2.34
C LEU A 19 7.85 -7.20 -3.62
N LEU A 20 7.99 -8.53 -3.53
CA LEU A 20 8.34 -9.37 -4.69
C LEU A 20 7.30 -9.27 -5.83
N PRO A 21 5.98 -9.35 -5.59
CA PRO A 21 5.00 -9.18 -6.66
C PRO A 21 5.10 -7.82 -7.36
N LEU A 22 5.39 -6.75 -6.61
CA LEU A 22 5.47 -5.39 -7.15
C LEU A 22 6.66 -5.16 -8.09
N GLN A 23 7.67 -6.06 -8.10
CA GLN A 23 8.86 -5.88 -8.92
C GLN A 23 8.56 -5.88 -10.42
N LYS A 24 7.50 -6.55 -10.87
CA LYS A 24 7.05 -6.49 -12.27
C LYS A 24 6.71 -5.03 -12.66
N LEU A 25 5.91 -4.36 -11.84
CA LEU A 25 5.51 -2.96 -12.07
C LEU A 25 6.71 -2.00 -11.99
N ARG A 26 7.60 -2.23 -11.01
CA ARG A 26 8.81 -1.42 -10.82
C ARG A 26 9.76 -1.53 -12.01
N LYS A 27 10.06 -2.76 -12.49
CA LYS A 27 10.92 -3.02 -13.65
C LYS A 27 10.36 -2.39 -14.93
N ASN A 28 9.04 -2.38 -15.08
CA ASN A 28 8.35 -1.73 -16.21
C ASN A 28 8.28 -0.20 -16.06
N LYS A 29 8.85 0.37 -15.01
CA LYS A 29 8.82 1.81 -14.70
C LYS A 29 7.39 2.38 -14.59
N THR A 30 6.41 1.56 -14.25
CA THR A 30 5.02 2.01 -14.07
C THR A 30 4.73 2.46 -12.64
N CYS A 31 5.59 2.09 -11.69
CA CYS A 31 5.54 2.58 -10.32
C CYS A 31 6.93 2.85 -9.74
N GLU A 32 6.96 3.67 -8.68
CA GLU A 32 8.06 3.73 -7.70
C GLU A 32 7.57 3.14 -6.37
N ILE A 33 8.50 2.57 -5.59
CA ILE A 33 8.22 2.00 -4.27
C ILE A 33 9.01 2.75 -3.22
N ILE A 34 8.29 3.34 -2.26
CA ILE A 34 8.84 4.13 -1.16
C ILE A 34 8.55 3.39 0.14
N LEU A 35 9.58 2.89 0.80
CA LEU A 35 9.49 2.31 2.13
C LEU A 35 9.71 3.39 3.18
N VAL A 36 8.79 3.50 4.14
CA VAL A 36 8.96 4.39 5.29
C VAL A 36 9.02 3.55 6.55
N ASP A 37 10.22 3.44 7.12
CA ASP A 37 10.48 2.57 8.26
C ASP A 37 10.32 3.35 9.57
N GLY A 38 9.52 2.79 10.48
CA GLY A 38 9.22 3.35 11.80
C GLY A 38 10.30 3.05 12.84
N ASN A 39 11.58 3.12 12.46
CA ASN A 39 12.72 2.78 13.32
C ASN A 39 12.71 1.31 13.74
N SER A 40 12.72 0.41 12.76
CA SER A 40 12.75 -1.03 13.00
C SER A 40 14.05 -1.48 13.66
N SER A 41 13.95 -2.39 14.62
CA SER A 41 15.09 -3.03 15.29
C SER A 41 15.52 -4.36 14.62
N ASP A 42 14.73 -4.86 13.68
CA ASP A 42 15.00 -6.09 12.93
C ASP A 42 15.70 -5.80 11.58
N SER A 43 15.88 -6.85 10.76
CA SER A 43 16.52 -6.74 9.45
C SER A 43 15.63 -6.17 8.35
N ASN A 44 14.50 -5.53 8.67
CA ASN A 44 13.49 -5.05 7.72
C ASN A 44 14.11 -4.21 6.59
N ILE A 45 14.85 -3.17 6.94
CA ILE A 45 15.51 -2.27 5.98
C ILE A 45 16.50 -3.02 5.08
N LYS A 46 17.34 -3.87 5.68
CA LYS A 46 18.34 -4.64 4.94
C LYS A 46 17.71 -5.55 3.88
N ILE A 47 16.60 -6.20 4.25
CA ILE A 47 15.86 -7.11 3.38
C ILE A 47 15.14 -6.34 2.27
N ALA A 48 14.51 -5.21 2.59
CA ALA A 48 13.73 -4.43 1.64
C ALA A 48 14.57 -3.64 0.62
N LYS A 49 15.78 -3.24 0.99
CA LYS A 49 16.65 -2.32 0.22
C LYS A 49 16.80 -2.65 -1.27
N PRO A 50 16.97 -3.92 -1.71
CA PRO A 50 17.08 -4.24 -3.14
C PRO A 50 15.79 -4.04 -3.94
N TYR A 51 14.65 -3.97 -3.27
CA TYR A 51 13.32 -4.05 -3.87
C TYR A 51 12.53 -2.73 -3.86
N VAL A 52 13.15 -1.65 -3.36
CA VAL A 52 12.50 -0.34 -3.24
C VAL A 52 13.36 0.76 -3.89
N ASP A 53 12.74 1.88 -4.22
CA ASP A 53 13.41 3.03 -4.86
C ASP A 53 13.88 4.05 -3.84
N LYS A 54 13.18 4.16 -2.70
CA LYS A 54 13.55 5.03 -1.58
C LYS A 54 13.27 4.33 -0.26
N ILE A 55 14.12 4.62 0.74
CA ILE A 55 13.91 4.26 2.14
C ILE A 55 14.01 5.53 2.97
N LEU A 56 13.01 5.75 3.80
CA LEU A 56 12.95 6.85 4.76
C LEU A 56 12.80 6.27 6.16
N ILE A 57 13.31 6.95 7.16
CA ILE A 57 13.16 6.57 8.57
C ILE A 57 12.32 7.64 9.25
N SER A 58 11.37 7.24 10.07
CA SER A 58 10.49 8.13 10.81
C SER A 58 10.17 7.60 12.19
N GLN A 59 9.35 8.34 12.92
CA GLN A 59 8.71 7.82 14.11
C GLN A 59 7.79 6.65 13.76
N SER A 60 7.57 5.75 14.74
CA SER A 60 6.67 4.62 14.60
C SER A 60 5.21 5.04 14.74
N ASP A 61 4.75 5.82 13.78
CA ASP A 61 3.35 6.22 13.61
C ASP A 61 2.98 6.08 12.14
N ARG A 62 1.91 5.33 11.86
CA ARG A 62 1.48 5.00 10.50
C ARG A 62 1.12 6.25 9.70
N SER A 63 0.42 7.20 10.32
CA SER A 63 0.00 8.44 9.65
C SER A 63 1.21 9.30 9.30
N ILE A 64 2.16 9.41 10.22
CA ILE A 64 3.42 10.15 9.99
C ILE A 64 4.21 9.49 8.86
N GLN A 65 4.34 8.16 8.87
CA GLN A 65 5.03 7.41 7.83
C GLN A 65 4.39 7.62 6.45
N GLN A 66 3.06 7.55 6.37
CA GLN A 66 2.31 7.77 5.12
C GLN A 66 2.51 9.20 4.60
N ASN A 67 2.41 10.21 5.46
CA ASN A 67 2.60 11.62 5.09
C ASN A 67 4.02 11.89 4.60
N ILE A 68 5.05 11.37 5.30
CA ILE A 68 6.45 11.47 4.87
C ILE A 68 6.64 10.81 3.49
N GLY A 69 6.10 9.61 3.29
CA GLY A 69 6.16 8.94 2.00
C GLY A 69 5.48 9.74 0.89
N ALA A 70 4.30 10.30 1.16
CA ALA A 70 3.55 11.11 0.20
C ALA A 70 4.29 12.41 -0.17
N SER A 71 4.99 13.04 0.76
CA SER A 71 5.71 14.31 0.51
C SER A 71 6.87 14.14 -0.48
N VAL A 72 7.51 12.97 -0.54
CA VAL A 72 8.68 12.71 -1.38
C VAL A 72 8.38 11.95 -2.67
N CYS A 73 7.12 11.57 -2.90
CA CYS A 73 6.71 10.82 -4.08
C CYS A 73 6.77 11.69 -5.35
N LYS A 74 7.10 11.06 -6.47
CA LYS A 74 7.25 11.73 -7.78
C LYS A 74 5.96 11.73 -8.60
N ASN A 75 5.04 10.80 -8.34
CA ASN A 75 3.85 10.62 -9.15
C ASN A 75 2.61 11.22 -8.49
N ASN A 76 1.63 11.62 -9.31
CA ASN A 76 0.36 12.18 -8.81
C ASN A 76 -0.57 11.13 -8.23
N LEU A 77 -0.46 9.86 -8.63
CA LEU A 77 -1.26 8.79 -8.08
C LEU A 77 -0.49 8.10 -6.96
N LEU A 78 -1.09 8.04 -5.79
CA LEU A 78 -0.52 7.44 -4.57
C LEU A 78 -1.29 6.18 -4.21
N LEU A 79 -0.59 5.16 -3.73
CA LEU A 79 -1.14 3.97 -3.11
C LEU A 79 -0.45 3.73 -1.77
N PHE A 80 -1.23 3.68 -0.69
CA PHE A 80 -0.76 3.32 0.64
C PHE A 80 -0.98 1.82 0.85
N LEU A 81 0.11 1.06 0.90
CA LEU A 81 0.10 -0.40 0.98
C LEU A 81 0.76 -0.86 2.28
N HIS A 82 0.10 -1.74 3.03
CA HIS A 82 0.69 -2.30 4.25
C HIS A 82 1.74 -3.37 3.94
N ALA A 83 2.73 -3.47 4.82
CA ALA A 83 3.87 -4.38 4.66
C ALA A 83 3.51 -5.87 4.69
N ASP A 84 2.33 -6.22 5.21
CA ASP A 84 1.80 -7.58 5.33
C ASP A 84 0.65 -7.88 4.35
N THR A 85 0.31 -6.94 3.48
CA THR A 85 -0.83 -7.05 2.56
C THR A 85 -0.44 -7.67 1.23
N LYS A 86 -1.20 -8.67 0.80
CA LYS A 86 -1.14 -9.21 -0.56
C LYS A 86 -2.09 -8.42 -1.46
N ILE A 87 -1.55 -7.74 -2.46
CA ILE A 87 -2.33 -6.99 -3.44
C ILE A 87 -2.39 -7.72 -4.78
N ASN A 88 -3.54 -7.64 -5.46
CA ASN A 88 -3.67 -8.17 -6.81
C ASN A 88 -3.07 -7.17 -7.82
N LEU A 89 -2.06 -7.58 -8.57
CA LEU A 89 -1.38 -6.72 -9.53
C LEU A 89 -2.31 -6.20 -10.64
N LYS A 90 -3.30 -6.98 -11.08
CA LYS A 90 -4.26 -6.54 -12.10
C LYS A 90 -5.08 -5.34 -11.61
N ASP A 91 -5.43 -5.32 -10.33
CA ASP A 91 -6.17 -4.19 -9.75
C ASP A 91 -5.29 -2.95 -9.66
N VAL A 92 -4.00 -3.11 -9.36
CA VAL A 92 -3.03 -1.99 -9.40
C VAL A 92 -2.81 -1.49 -10.82
N GLU A 93 -2.67 -2.39 -11.80
CA GLU A 93 -2.57 -2.03 -13.22
C GLU A 93 -3.79 -1.24 -13.69
N ASN A 94 -5.01 -1.65 -13.29
CA ASN A 94 -6.26 -0.94 -13.61
C ASN A 94 -6.28 0.48 -13.03
N ILE A 95 -5.82 0.67 -11.80
CA ILE A 95 -5.70 2.01 -11.18
C ILE A 95 -4.72 2.87 -11.98
N ILE A 96 -3.58 2.33 -12.39
CA ILE A 96 -2.58 3.06 -13.19
C ILE A 96 -3.18 3.49 -14.54
N LEU A 97 -3.95 2.63 -15.20
CA LEU A 97 -4.61 2.94 -16.47
C LEU A 97 -5.67 4.04 -16.34
N GLN A 98 -6.37 4.08 -15.22
CA GLN A 98 -7.47 5.03 -14.97
C GLN A 98 -7.03 6.29 -14.21
N ASN A 99 -5.73 6.53 -14.02
CA ASN A 99 -5.18 7.56 -13.13
C ASN A 99 -5.75 8.96 -13.32
N LYS A 100 -6.08 9.37 -14.56
CA LYS A 100 -6.65 10.69 -14.88
C LYS A 100 -8.08 10.89 -14.36
N LYS A 101 -8.79 9.81 -14.02
CA LYS A 101 -10.19 9.84 -13.56
C LYS A 101 -10.30 9.57 -12.05
N ILE A 102 -9.21 9.17 -11.41
CA ILE A 102 -9.21 8.77 -10.00
C ILE A 102 -8.96 10.01 -9.14
N THR A 103 -9.89 10.27 -8.24
CA THR A 103 -9.72 11.23 -7.15
C THR A 103 -9.20 10.50 -5.90
N TRP A 104 -9.90 9.45 -5.49
CA TRP A 104 -9.50 8.55 -4.40
C TRP A 104 -10.30 7.25 -4.45
N GLY A 105 -9.83 6.23 -3.72
CA GLY A 105 -10.54 4.97 -3.57
C GLY A 105 -9.83 4.01 -2.60
N PHE A 106 -10.37 2.81 -2.49
CA PHE A 106 -9.85 1.76 -1.62
C PHE A 106 -10.07 0.38 -2.25
N PHE A 107 -9.29 -0.60 -1.81
CA PHE A 107 -9.48 -1.99 -2.20
C PHE A 107 -10.47 -2.69 -1.26
N LYS A 108 -11.19 -3.67 -1.80
CA LYS A 108 -11.99 -4.57 -0.97
C LYS A 108 -11.08 -5.50 -0.16
N ILE A 109 -11.39 -5.68 1.12
CA ILE A 109 -10.68 -6.62 1.98
C ILE A 109 -11.08 -8.05 1.63
N LYS A 110 -10.09 -8.95 1.62
CA LYS A 110 -10.24 -10.39 1.60
C LYS A 110 -9.26 -11.00 2.60
N PHE A 111 -9.77 -11.71 3.61
CA PHE A 111 -8.92 -12.40 4.57
C PHE A 111 -8.35 -13.70 3.99
N ASP A 112 -7.13 -14.05 4.37
CA ASP A 112 -6.43 -15.27 3.95
C ASP A 112 -6.95 -16.54 4.68
N ASN A 113 -8.21 -16.49 5.18
CA ASN A 113 -8.85 -17.55 5.94
C ASN A 113 -10.24 -17.85 5.40
N ASN A 114 -10.48 -19.11 4.99
CA ASN A 114 -11.72 -19.53 4.34
C ASN A 114 -12.88 -19.88 5.29
N LYS A 115 -12.75 -19.72 6.61
CA LYS A 115 -13.85 -19.97 7.55
C LYS A 115 -15.02 -19.01 7.28
N LYS A 116 -16.25 -19.51 7.36
CA LYS A 116 -17.50 -18.74 7.07
C LYS A 116 -17.59 -17.42 7.84
N ARG A 117 -17.11 -17.39 9.09
CA ARG A 117 -17.09 -16.16 9.92
C ARG A 117 -16.27 -15.02 9.29
N TYR A 118 -15.14 -15.32 8.62
CA TYR A 118 -14.32 -14.31 7.95
C TYR A 118 -14.97 -13.81 6.67
N ARG A 119 -15.66 -14.69 5.92
CA ARG A 119 -16.45 -14.27 4.73
C ARG A 119 -17.58 -13.33 5.10
N PHE A 120 -18.27 -13.61 6.22
CA PHE A 120 -19.30 -12.74 6.76
C PHE A 120 -18.73 -11.38 7.16
N LEU A 121 -17.61 -11.36 7.88
CA LEU A 121 -16.94 -10.13 8.28
C LEU A 121 -16.46 -9.30 7.07
N GLU A 122 -15.86 -9.93 6.07
CA GLU A 122 -15.47 -9.28 4.79
C GLU A 122 -16.66 -8.61 4.12
N PHE A 123 -17.79 -9.32 4.06
CA PHE A 123 -19.00 -8.77 3.45
C PHE A 123 -19.43 -7.47 4.14
N PHE A 124 -19.50 -7.45 5.47
CA PHE A 124 -19.93 -6.27 6.22
C PHE A 124 -18.92 -5.11 6.14
N ILE A 125 -17.62 -5.40 6.23
CA ILE A 125 -16.59 -4.36 6.10
C ILE A 125 -16.67 -3.74 4.71
N ASN A 126 -16.72 -4.55 3.66
CA ASN A 126 -16.77 -4.07 2.29
C ASN A 126 -18.09 -3.34 1.98
N LEU A 127 -19.24 -3.86 2.47
CA LEU A 127 -20.54 -3.21 2.32
C LEU A 127 -20.56 -1.82 2.98
N ARG A 128 -20.10 -1.73 4.24
CA ARG A 128 -19.98 -0.46 4.94
C ARG A 128 -19.14 0.53 4.16
N SER A 129 -17.98 0.10 3.66
CA SER A 129 -17.05 0.97 2.94
C SER A 129 -17.65 1.49 1.63
N ILE A 130 -18.43 0.67 0.93
CA ILE A 130 -19.12 1.08 -0.30
C ILE A 130 -20.26 2.06 0.01
N LEU A 131 -21.10 1.75 1.01
CA LEU A 131 -22.28 2.56 1.34
C LEU A 131 -21.89 3.94 1.87
N PHE A 132 -20.91 4.00 2.76
CA PHE A 132 -20.51 5.26 3.39
C PHE A 132 -19.33 5.94 2.69
N LYS A 133 -18.83 5.37 1.59
CA LYS A 133 -17.61 5.85 0.89
C LYS A 133 -16.45 6.09 1.86
N TYR A 134 -16.23 5.15 2.77
CA TYR A 134 -15.24 5.23 3.82
C TYR A 134 -14.30 4.03 3.80
N GLY A 135 -13.05 4.26 3.40
CA GLY A 135 -11.98 3.26 3.44
C GLY A 135 -11.21 3.32 4.76
N THR A 136 -10.93 2.16 5.36
CA THR A 136 -10.01 2.04 6.49
C THR A 136 -8.57 1.85 6.01
N GLY A 137 -7.59 2.13 6.87
CA GLY A 137 -6.17 1.95 6.54
C GLY A 137 -5.85 0.56 5.96
N ASP A 138 -6.49 -0.49 6.48
CA ASP A 138 -6.26 -1.88 6.04
C ASP A 138 -6.78 -2.18 4.62
N GLN A 139 -7.53 -1.27 4.01
CA GLN A 139 -8.08 -1.39 2.66
C GLN A 139 -7.18 -0.83 1.56
N CYS A 140 -5.93 -0.50 1.85
CA CYS A 140 -4.98 0.04 0.87
C CYS A 140 -5.60 1.21 0.08
N LEU A 141 -5.58 2.38 0.70
CA LEU A 141 -6.10 3.60 0.08
C LEU A 141 -5.25 4.03 -1.10
N PHE A 142 -5.91 4.50 -2.16
CA PHE A 142 -5.25 5.17 -3.27
C PHE A 142 -5.92 6.51 -3.54
N MET A 143 -5.14 7.50 -3.95
CA MET A 143 -5.64 8.84 -4.22
C MET A 143 -4.76 9.62 -5.18
N SER A 144 -5.34 10.64 -5.80
CA SER A 144 -4.58 11.67 -6.50
C SER A 144 -3.93 12.60 -5.49
N LYS A 145 -2.69 13.02 -5.75
CA LYS A 145 -1.96 13.98 -4.91
C LYS A 145 -2.63 15.36 -4.87
N GLU A 146 -3.40 15.71 -5.90
CA GLU A 146 -4.18 16.95 -5.95
C GLU A 146 -5.36 16.98 -4.97
N PHE A 147 -5.67 15.84 -4.37
CA PHE A 147 -6.75 15.71 -3.38
C PHE A 147 -6.27 15.94 -1.94
N ASN A 148 -4.99 16.21 -1.75
CA ASN A 148 -4.35 16.35 -0.43
C ASN A 148 -4.30 17.81 0.01
#